data_0ee78dca5d7d5f81fa8da9ad28de50bd
#
_entry.id   0ee78dca5d7d5f81fa8da9ad28de50bd
#
_cell.length_a   1.000
_cell.length_b   1.000
_cell.length_c   1.000
_cell.angle_alpha   90.00
_cell.angle_beta   90.00
_cell.angle_gamma   90.00
#
_symmetry.space_group_name_H-M   'P 1'
#
loop_
_entity.id
_entity.type
_entity.pdbx_description
1 polymer ?
#
loop_
_entity_poly.entity_id
_entity_poly.type
_entity_poly.pdbx_seq_one_letter_code
_entity_poly.pdbx_strand_id
1 'polypeptide(L)'
;MNTLPIDRNVLQIRAPMLRRALISGARRVIKHRDYLNKINVFPVPDGDTGSNMAFTLGNVLSGALNRKALSTGELLRRVSEHAIDGARGNSGAILAQFFTGVSERIG
;
A
#
# COMPACT_ATOMS: atom_id res chain seq x y z
N MET A 1 -12.87 17.96 23.28
CA MET A 1 -12.46 18.27 22.81
C MET A 1 -11.98 18.63 22.23
N ASN A 2 -12.20 19.08 22.67
CA ASN A 2 -11.71 19.53 22.16
C ASN A 2 -11.09 19.89 21.50
N THR A 3 -11.28 19.71 21.08
CA THR A 3 -10.73 20.03 20.48
C THR A 3 -9.86 20.69 19.92
N LEU A 4 -9.75 20.29 19.61
CA LEU A 4 -8.81 21.38 19.39
C LEU A 4 -8.46 21.46 17.91
N PRO A 5 -8.64 22.57 17.24
CA PRO A 5 -8.32 22.68 15.81
C PRO A 5 -6.83 22.43 15.54
N ILE A 6 -5.98 22.82 16.46
CA ILE A 6 -4.54 22.60 16.38
C ILE A 6 -4.22 21.11 16.26
N ASP A 7 -4.93 20.30 17.04
CA ASP A 7 -4.69 18.87 17.06
C ASP A 7 -5.00 18.25 15.71
N ARG A 8 -6.04 18.72 15.06
CA ARG A 8 -6.39 18.23 13.74
C ARG A 8 -5.25 18.49 12.74
N ASN A 9 -4.69 19.69 12.74
CA ASN A 9 -3.62 20.01 11.80
C ASN A 9 -2.36 19.21 12.08
N VAL A 10 -2.04 19.00 13.33
CA VAL A 10 -0.85 18.25 13.73
C VAL A 10 -1.00 16.77 13.38
N LEU A 11 -2.19 16.22 13.52
CA LEU A 11 -2.43 14.80 13.34
C LEU A 11 -2.71 14.42 11.89
N GLN A 12 -2.99 15.39 11.02
CA GLN A 12 -3.26 15.08 9.62
C GLN A 12 -1.99 14.66 8.90
N ILE A 13 -2.07 13.55 8.18
CA ILE A 13 -0.98 13.11 7.31
C ILE A 13 -1.15 13.78 5.96
N ARG A 14 -0.13 14.51 5.54
CA ARG A 14 -0.15 15.16 4.25
C ARG A 14 0.18 14.17 3.13
N ALA A 15 -0.34 14.43 1.94
CA ALA A 15 -0.12 13.56 0.81
C ALA A 15 1.37 13.30 0.50
N PRO A 16 2.26 14.30 0.52
CA PRO A 16 3.67 14.02 0.26
C PRO A 16 4.31 13.10 1.30
N MET A 17 3.95 13.27 2.57
CA MET A 17 4.46 12.42 3.64
C MET A 17 3.94 10.99 3.47
N LEU A 18 2.65 10.85 3.23
CA LEU A 18 2.03 9.53 3.03
C LEU A 18 2.64 8.83 1.81
N ARG A 19 2.84 9.58 0.73
CA ARG A 19 3.46 9.03 -0.48
C ARG A 19 4.85 8.48 -0.17
N ARG A 20 5.69 9.23 0.52
CA ARG A 20 7.03 8.78 0.89
C ARG A 20 6.99 7.55 1.80
N ALA A 21 6.07 7.54 2.75
CA ALA A 21 5.92 6.41 3.66
C ALA A 21 5.50 5.14 2.90
N LEU A 22 4.58 5.28 1.97
CA LEU A 22 4.12 4.14 1.16
C LEU A 22 5.23 3.63 0.25
N ILE A 23 6.01 4.54 -0.34
CA ILE A 23 7.17 4.14 -1.16
C ILE A 23 8.16 3.35 -0.32
N SER A 24 8.47 3.84 0.86
CA SER A 24 9.41 3.18 1.76
C SER A 24 8.90 1.79 2.17
N GLY A 25 7.62 1.70 2.52
CA GLY A 25 7.01 0.42 2.90
C GLY A 25 7.00 -0.58 1.76
N ALA A 26 6.61 -0.14 0.58
CA ALA A 26 6.59 -1.01 -0.60
C ALA A 26 7.98 -1.53 -0.94
N ARG A 27 8.97 -0.64 -0.90
CA ARG A 27 10.36 -1.05 -1.19
C ARG A 27 10.88 -2.05 -0.19
N ARG A 28 10.49 -1.93 1.07
CA ARG A 28 10.92 -2.87 2.10
C ARG A 28 10.36 -4.26 1.84
N VAL A 29 9.09 -4.37 1.49
CA VAL A 29 8.48 -5.65 1.15
C VAL A 29 9.16 -6.25 -0.07
N ILE A 30 9.38 -5.46 -1.12
CA ILE A 30 10.03 -5.94 -2.34
C ILE A 30 11.45 -6.43 -2.04
N LYS A 31 12.18 -5.70 -1.21
CA LYS A 31 13.55 -6.07 -0.82
C LYS A 31 13.56 -7.41 -0.09
N HIS A 32 12.54 -7.73 0.67
CA HIS A 32 12.47 -8.96 1.46
C HIS A 32 11.67 -10.07 0.76
N ARG A 33 11.47 -9.96 -0.53
CA ARG A 33 10.69 -10.92 -1.31
C ARG A 33 11.14 -12.37 -1.09
N ASP A 34 12.43 -12.61 -1.16
CA ASP A 34 12.95 -13.98 -1.04
C ASP A 34 12.73 -14.56 0.36
N TYR A 35 12.91 -13.72 1.37
CA TYR A 35 12.64 -14.14 2.74
C TYR A 35 11.16 -14.48 2.93
N LEU A 36 10.27 -13.64 2.41
CA LEU A 36 8.83 -13.87 2.51
C LEU A 36 8.42 -15.14 1.78
N ASN A 37 9.04 -15.43 0.66
CA ASN A 37 8.79 -16.69 -0.05
C ASN A 37 9.20 -17.90 0.80
N LYS A 38 10.33 -17.78 1.52
CA LYS A 38 10.84 -18.88 2.35
C LYS A 38 9.92 -19.21 3.52
N ILE A 39 9.31 -18.20 4.13
CA ILE A 39 8.45 -18.42 5.30
C ILE A 39 7.00 -18.69 4.92
N ASN A 40 6.71 -18.76 3.62
CA ASN A 40 5.35 -18.96 3.14
C ASN A 40 4.93 -20.41 3.36
N VAL A 41 4.08 -20.64 4.37
CA VAL A 41 3.54 -21.96 4.67
C VAL A 41 2.01 -21.98 4.60
N PHE A 42 1.38 -20.84 4.62
CA PHE A 42 -0.08 -20.72 4.55
C PHE A 42 -0.50 -19.73 3.49
N PRO A 43 -1.66 -19.93 2.88
CA PRO A 43 -2.53 -21.09 3.00
C PRO A 43 -1.96 -22.32 2.29
N VAL A 44 -1.07 -22.11 1.33
CA VAL A 44 -0.44 -23.19 0.55
C VAL A 44 1.08 -22.92 0.57
N PRO A 45 1.91 -23.91 0.86
CA PRO A 45 3.36 -23.71 0.94
C PRO A 45 3.99 -23.71 -0.46
N ASP A 46 3.53 -22.82 -1.34
CA ASP A 46 4.02 -22.72 -2.71
C ASP A 46 5.20 -21.76 -2.87
N GLY A 47 5.57 -21.05 -1.80
CA GLY A 47 6.77 -20.22 -1.79
C GLY A 47 6.69 -18.96 -2.64
N ASP A 48 5.50 -18.43 -2.91
CA ASP A 48 5.34 -17.28 -3.81
C ASP A 48 4.73 -16.04 -3.15
N THR A 49 4.49 -16.06 -1.84
CA THR A 49 3.88 -14.92 -1.14
C THR A 49 4.66 -13.63 -1.37
N GLY A 50 5.98 -13.68 -1.19
CA GLY A 50 6.84 -12.51 -1.37
C GLY A 50 6.82 -12.03 -2.81
N SER A 51 6.87 -12.95 -3.77
CA SER A 51 6.83 -12.59 -5.20
C SER A 51 5.52 -11.93 -5.58
N ASN A 52 4.40 -12.46 -5.08
CA ASN A 52 3.09 -11.90 -5.38
C ASN A 52 2.92 -10.51 -4.76
N MET A 53 3.37 -10.34 -3.52
CA MET A 53 3.31 -9.04 -2.87
C MET A 53 4.20 -8.03 -3.58
N ALA A 54 5.43 -8.45 -3.95
CA ALA A 54 6.36 -7.57 -4.64
C ALA A 54 5.81 -7.13 -5.99
N PHE A 55 5.20 -8.03 -6.73
CA PHE A 55 4.59 -7.71 -8.02
C PHE A 55 3.46 -6.68 -7.83
N THR A 56 2.57 -6.93 -6.88
CA THR A 56 1.44 -6.04 -6.62
C THR A 56 1.91 -4.65 -6.18
N LEU A 57 2.87 -4.59 -5.26
CA LEU A 57 3.41 -3.32 -4.79
C LEU A 57 4.25 -2.62 -5.86
N GLY A 58 4.88 -3.37 -6.76
CA GLY A 58 5.57 -2.80 -7.91
C GLY A 58 4.62 -2.03 -8.80
N ASN A 59 3.42 -2.55 -9.02
CA ASN A 59 2.39 -1.83 -9.77
C ASN A 59 1.94 -0.57 -9.06
N VAL A 60 1.82 -0.62 -7.74
CA VAL A 60 1.47 0.57 -6.95
C VAL A 60 2.56 1.63 -7.08
N LEU A 61 3.83 1.23 -6.98
CA LEU A 61 4.94 2.17 -7.12
C LEU A 61 4.95 2.84 -8.48
N SER A 62 4.81 2.06 -9.55
CA SER A 62 4.93 2.60 -10.91
C SER A 62 3.67 3.32 -11.37
N GLY A 63 2.49 2.96 -10.85
CA GLY A 63 1.24 3.53 -11.32
C GLY A 63 0.66 4.60 -10.41
N ALA A 64 0.85 4.49 -9.10
CA ALA A 64 0.21 5.38 -8.15
C ALA A 64 1.20 6.29 -7.43
N LEU A 65 2.37 5.77 -7.08
CA LEU A 65 3.34 6.50 -6.25
C LEU A 65 4.43 7.19 -7.07
N ASN A 66 4.33 7.12 -8.38
CA ASN A 66 5.33 7.71 -9.28
C ASN A 66 5.16 9.21 -9.48
N ARG A 67 4.11 9.78 -8.93
CA ARG A 67 3.85 11.22 -9.05
C ARG A 67 3.12 11.74 -7.81
N LYS A 68 3.17 13.06 -7.64
CA LYS A 68 2.50 13.71 -6.52
C LYS A 68 0.99 13.61 -6.63
N ALA A 69 0.32 13.72 -5.49
CA ALA A 69 -1.12 13.79 -5.40
C ALA A 69 -1.51 15.07 -4.67
N LEU A 70 -2.68 15.61 -4.99
CA LEU A 70 -3.17 16.84 -4.37
C LEU A 70 -3.69 16.60 -2.96
N SER A 71 -4.13 15.37 -2.66
CA SER A 71 -4.68 15.05 -1.35
C SER A 71 -4.38 13.60 -1.00
N THR A 72 -4.50 13.29 0.29
CA THR A 72 -4.34 11.91 0.75
C THR A 72 -5.42 11.01 0.16
N GLY A 73 -6.65 11.53 0.02
CA GLY A 73 -7.74 10.76 -0.58
C GLY A 73 -7.44 10.38 -2.02
N GLU A 74 -6.95 11.33 -2.83
CA GLU A 74 -6.57 11.06 -4.20
C GLU A 74 -5.44 10.04 -4.28
N LEU A 75 -4.43 10.20 -3.43
CA LEU A 75 -3.29 9.28 -3.40
C LEU A 75 -3.76 7.85 -3.10
N LEU A 76 -4.56 7.68 -2.06
CA LEU A 76 -5.03 6.36 -1.66
C LEU A 76 -5.96 5.75 -2.68
N ARG A 77 -6.77 6.57 -3.37
CA ARG A 77 -7.60 6.07 -4.45
C ARG A 77 -6.74 5.50 -5.58
N ARG A 78 -5.68 6.22 -5.97
CA ARG A 78 -4.77 5.72 -6.99
C ARG A 78 -4.06 4.44 -6.55
N VAL A 79 -3.62 4.40 -5.29
CA VAL A 79 -2.97 3.20 -4.74
C VAL A 79 -3.92 2.01 -4.81
N SER A 80 -5.17 2.22 -4.38
CA SER A 80 -6.18 1.16 -4.41
C SER A 80 -6.42 0.65 -5.84
N GLU A 81 -6.59 1.56 -6.79
CA GLU A 81 -6.85 1.18 -8.17
C GLU A 81 -5.70 0.37 -8.77
N HIS A 82 -4.47 0.81 -8.55
CA HIS A 82 -3.32 0.09 -9.09
C HIS A 82 -3.03 -1.21 -8.36
N ALA A 83 -3.37 -1.29 -7.08
CA ALA A 83 -3.25 -2.54 -6.34
C ALA A 83 -4.27 -3.57 -6.86
N ILE A 84 -5.50 -3.14 -7.11
CA ILE A 84 -6.53 -4.01 -7.67
C ILE A 84 -6.13 -4.48 -9.06
N ASP A 85 -5.73 -3.58 -9.92
CA ASP A 85 -5.37 -3.92 -11.30
C ASP A 85 -4.16 -4.84 -11.37
N GLY A 86 -3.22 -4.68 -10.45
CA GLY A 86 -1.99 -5.45 -10.43
C GLY A 86 -1.96 -6.55 -9.39
N ALA A 87 -3.10 -6.86 -8.77
CA ALA A 87 -3.13 -7.90 -7.75
C ALA A 87 -2.72 -9.25 -8.31
N ARG A 88 -1.80 -9.91 -7.63
CA ARG A 88 -1.27 -11.20 -8.06
C ARG A 88 -1.33 -12.18 -6.90
N GLY A 89 -2.01 -13.31 -7.12
CA GLY A 89 -2.15 -14.35 -6.11
C GLY A 89 -2.99 -13.91 -4.93
N ASN A 90 -3.08 -14.77 -3.92
CA ASN A 90 -3.87 -14.47 -2.73
C ASN A 90 -3.27 -13.30 -1.95
N SER A 91 -1.94 -13.25 -1.85
CA SER A 91 -1.26 -12.17 -1.12
C SER A 91 -1.51 -10.81 -1.77
N GLY A 92 -1.45 -10.75 -3.10
CA GLY A 92 -1.73 -9.52 -3.83
C GLY A 92 -3.17 -9.08 -3.66
N ALA A 93 -4.10 -10.03 -3.70
CA ALA A 93 -5.52 -9.74 -3.51
C ALA A 93 -5.79 -9.19 -2.11
N ILE A 94 -5.12 -9.72 -1.09
CA ILE A 94 -5.24 -9.23 0.28
C ILE A 94 -4.74 -7.79 0.38
N LEU A 95 -3.59 -7.50 -0.22
CA LEU A 95 -3.06 -6.13 -0.24
C LEU A 95 -4.03 -5.17 -0.94
N ALA A 96 -4.62 -5.59 -2.06
CA ALA A 96 -5.57 -4.77 -2.79
C ALA A 96 -6.80 -4.45 -1.93
N GLN A 97 -7.31 -5.43 -1.20
CA GLN A 97 -8.43 -5.22 -0.30
C GLN A 97 -8.07 -4.29 0.85
N PHE A 98 -6.87 -4.44 1.40
CA PHE A 98 -6.41 -3.56 2.46
C PHE A 98 -6.39 -2.10 1.99
N PHE A 99 -5.77 -1.83 0.85
CA PHE A 99 -5.69 -0.47 0.33
C PHE A 99 -7.07 0.08 -0.04
N THR A 100 -7.95 -0.76 -0.57
CA THR A 100 -9.31 -0.35 -0.90
C THR A 100 -10.05 0.09 0.36
N GLY A 101 -9.93 -0.68 1.44
CA GLY A 101 -10.56 -0.33 2.70
C GLY A 101 -10.04 0.98 3.27
N VAL A 102 -8.71 1.19 3.22
CA VAL A 102 -8.11 2.44 3.69
C VAL A 102 -8.60 3.61 2.85
N SER A 103 -8.65 3.44 1.53
CA SER A 103 -9.09 4.49 0.61
C SER A 103 -10.54 4.89 0.87
N GLU A 104 -11.41 3.92 1.10
CA GLU A 104 -12.83 4.18 1.37
C GLU A 104 -13.02 5.01 2.65
N ARG A 105 -12.16 4.80 3.64
CA ARG A 105 -12.31 5.50 4.92
C ARG A 105 -11.73 6.91 4.89
N ILE A 106 -10.64 7.09 4.17
CA ILE A 106 -9.93 8.38 4.09
C ILE A 106 -10.53 9.28 3.02
N GLY A 107 -10.85 8.68 1.90
CA GLY A 107 -11.40 9.42 0.76
C GLY A 107 -12.75 9.96 1.07
#